data_f8d07fcc02c58f24f85799d5b06e4604
#
_entry.id   f8d07fcc02c58f24f85799d5b06e4604
#
_cell.length_a   1.000
_cell.length_b   1.000
_cell.length_c   1.000
_cell.angle_alpha   90.00
_cell.angle_beta   90.00
_cell.angle_gamma   90.00
#
_symmetry.space_group_name_H-M   'P 1'
#
loop_
_entity.id
_entity.type
_entity.pdbx_description
1 polymer ?
#
loop_
_entity_poly.entity_id
_entity_poly.type
_entity_poly.pdbx_seq_one_letter_code
_entity_poly.pdbx_strand_id
1 'polypeptide(L)'
;WLQAVIVVCAYVGYKATDDFSLLAHDVLDFDEVAASGIGTLSFWIRAIVAVAAGYLGDRIDSSRVIAWGFSILVAGSLLIASGAVVPGVAWMLITTIVATSVGIYAIRGIYFALLAEGAVPLTFTGSAIGVVSFVGFTPDVFMGPLMGVLLDSSPGVLGHQHVFASVAAFGIVGLLATIAFRRTTRTHRAGVSAL
;
A
#
# COMPACT_ATOMS: atom_id res chain seq x y z
N TRP A 1 10.61 3.87 -14.85
CA TRP A 1 11.14 4.03 -13.48
C TRP A 1 10.06 4.46 -12.47
N LEU A 2 9.18 5.41 -12.81
CA LEU A 2 8.09 5.82 -11.91
C LEU A 2 7.23 4.64 -11.44
N GLN A 3 6.92 3.70 -12.33
CA GLN A 3 6.17 2.49 -11.98
C GLN A 3 6.93 1.62 -10.98
N ALA A 4 8.25 1.45 -11.14
CA ALA A 4 9.05 0.70 -10.18
C ALA A 4 8.98 1.33 -8.77
N VAL A 5 9.09 2.67 -8.68
CA VAL A 5 8.92 3.40 -7.42
C VAL A 5 7.52 3.19 -6.84
N ILE A 6 6.46 3.27 -7.66
CA ILE A 6 5.08 3.01 -7.24
C ILE A 6 4.96 1.60 -6.64
N VAL A 7 5.54 0.59 -7.31
CA VAL A 7 5.46 -0.81 -6.86
C VAL A 7 6.25 -1.01 -5.56
N VAL A 8 7.46 -0.44 -5.42
CA VAL A 8 8.22 -0.46 -4.15
C VAL A 8 7.38 0.10 -3.00
N CYS A 9 6.82 1.30 -3.19
CA CYS A 9 6.02 1.96 -2.15
C CYS A 9 4.74 1.17 -1.82
N ALA A 10 4.09 0.59 -2.83
CA ALA A 10 2.92 -0.28 -2.65
C ALA A 10 3.29 -1.55 -1.87
N TYR A 11 4.48 -2.09 -2.13
CA TYR A 11 4.94 -3.30 -1.46
C TYR A 11 5.35 -3.05 0.00
N VAL A 12 5.91 -1.86 0.31
CA VAL A 12 6.12 -1.42 1.70
C VAL A 12 4.79 -1.40 2.46
N GLY A 13 3.74 -0.80 1.88
CA GLY A 13 2.41 -0.83 2.47
C GLY A 13 1.89 -2.25 2.68
N TYR A 14 2.12 -3.14 1.73
CA TYR A 14 1.75 -4.55 1.87
C TYR A 14 2.50 -5.24 3.02
N LYS A 15 3.81 -5.02 3.16
CA LYS A 15 4.59 -5.60 4.25
C LYS A 15 4.14 -5.10 5.62
N ALA A 16 3.60 -3.90 5.72
CA ALA A 16 3.03 -3.39 6.97
C ALA A 16 1.80 -4.19 7.45
N THR A 17 1.14 -4.97 6.57
CA THR A 17 0.04 -5.86 7.01
C THR A 17 0.50 -6.99 7.92
N ASP A 18 1.80 -7.33 7.89
CA ASP A 18 2.39 -8.33 8.77
C ASP A 18 2.37 -7.87 10.24
N ASP A 19 2.36 -6.54 10.48
CA ASP A 19 2.30 -5.93 11.81
C ASP A 19 0.87 -5.84 12.40
N PHE A 20 -0.17 -5.99 11.60
CA PHE A 20 -1.55 -5.78 12.07
C PHE A 20 -1.97 -6.69 13.23
N SER A 21 -1.52 -7.94 13.24
CA SER A 21 -1.83 -8.86 14.33
C SER A 21 -1.09 -8.47 15.61
N LEU A 22 0.17 -8.11 15.51
CA LEU A 22 0.97 -7.65 16.64
C LEU A 22 0.44 -6.31 17.20
N LEU A 23 0.11 -5.37 16.32
CA LEU A 23 -0.53 -4.11 16.69
C LEU A 23 -1.85 -4.32 17.45
N ALA A 24 -2.68 -5.27 17.01
CA ALA A 24 -3.93 -5.58 17.70
C ALA A 24 -3.68 -6.22 19.07
N HIS A 25 -2.68 -7.07 19.20
CA HIS A 25 -2.27 -7.63 20.49
C HIS A 25 -1.76 -6.54 21.43
N ASP A 26 -0.82 -5.71 20.99
CA ASP A 26 -0.14 -4.74 21.85
C ASP A 26 -0.99 -3.51 22.21
N VAL A 27 -1.94 -3.12 21.33
CA VAL A 27 -2.79 -1.93 21.54
C VAL A 27 -4.15 -2.26 22.13
N LEU A 28 -4.75 -3.41 21.73
CA LEU A 28 -6.09 -3.78 22.19
C LEU A 28 -6.07 -4.83 23.29
N ASP A 29 -4.90 -5.32 23.67
CA ASP A 29 -4.74 -6.40 24.65
C ASP A 29 -5.50 -7.68 24.23
N PHE A 30 -5.58 -7.89 22.90
CA PHE A 30 -6.23 -9.09 22.36
C PHE A 30 -5.36 -10.31 22.62
N ASP A 31 -6.00 -11.45 22.90
CA ASP A 31 -5.31 -12.72 22.91
C ASP A 31 -4.77 -13.08 21.52
N GLU A 32 -3.85 -14.03 21.43
CA GLU A 32 -3.19 -14.43 20.20
C GLU A 32 -4.18 -14.87 19.10
N VAL A 33 -5.30 -15.49 19.49
CA VAL A 33 -6.33 -15.98 18.56
C VAL A 33 -7.11 -14.79 17.97
N ALA A 34 -7.58 -13.87 18.82
CA ALA A 34 -8.29 -12.67 18.36
C ALA A 34 -7.40 -11.76 17.51
N ALA A 35 -6.13 -11.57 17.91
CA ALA A 35 -5.16 -10.78 17.19
C ALA A 35 -4.86 -11.38 15.79
N SER A 36 -4.69 -12.71 15.70
CA SER A 36 -4.50 -13.39 14.40
C SER A 36 -5.73 -13.28 13.49
N GLY A 37 -6.91 -13.17 14.09
CA GLY A 37 -8.17 -12.91 13.38
C GLY A 37 -8.14 -11.59 12.60
N ILE A 38 -7.49 -10.56 13.12
CA ILE A 38 -7.31 -9.27 12.43
C ILE A 38 -6.45 -9.42 11.18
N GLY A 39 -5.33 -10.16 11.26
CA GLY A 39 -4.51 -10.49 10.10
C GLY A 39 -5.32 -11.27 9.04
N THR A 40 -6.07 -12.27 9.48
CA THR A 40 -6.94 -13.07 8.61
C THR A 40 -7.99 -12.22 7.91
N LEU A 41 -8.63 -11.29 8.63
CA LEU A 41 -9.60 -10.35 8.06
C LEU A 41 -8.97 -9.53 6.91
N SER A 42 -7.75 -9.05 7.11
CA SER A 42 -7.00 -8.32 6.08
C SER A 42 -6.82 -9.15 4.80
N PHE A 43 -6.53 -10.45 4.91
CA PHE A 43 -6.41 -11.34 3.73
C PHE A 43 -7.73 -11.57 3.00
N TRP A 44 -8.86 -11.65 3.69
CA TRP A 44 -10.17 -11.73 3.03
C TRP A 44 -10.51 -10.46 2.26
N ILE A 45 -10.22 -9.29 2.84
CA ILE A 45 -10.38 -7.99 2.19
C ILE A 45 -9.60 -7.94 0.87
N ARG A 46 -8.42 -8.54 0.82
CA ARG A 46 -7.54 -8.58 -0.36
C ARG A 46 -8.25 -9.10 -1.60
N ALA A 47 -8.95 -10.25 -1.51
CA ALA A 47 -9.61 -10.86 -2.67
C ALA A 47 -10.72 -9.95 -3.20
N ILE A 48 -11.55 -9.40 -2.33
CA ILE A 48 -12.68 -8.54 -2.69
C ILE A 48 -12.18 -7.22 -3.31
N VAL A 49 -11.23 -6.59 -2.64
CA VAL A 49 -10.72 -5.27 -3.05
C VAL A 49 -9.91 -5.36 -4.35
N ALA A 50 -9.13 -6.42 -4.56
CA ALA A 50 -8.37 -6.58 -5.80
C ALA A 50 -9.30 -6.66 -7.03
N VAL A 51 -10.40 -7.40 -6.93
CA VAL A 51 -11.41 -7.50 -7.99
C VAL A 51 -12.11 -6.16 -8.21
N ALA A 52 -12.56 -5.51 -7.12
CA ALA A 52 -13.21 -4.21 -7.19
C ALA A 52 -12.29 -3.13 -7.78
N ALA A 53 -11.02 -3.12 -7.38
CA ALA A 53 -10.02 -2.18 -7.91
C ALA A 53 -9.72 -2.41 -9.39
N GLY A 54 -9.65 -3.69 -9.84
CA GLY A 54 -9.52 -4.04 -11.26
C GLY A 54 -10.69 -3.48 -12.08
N TYR A 55 -11.92 -3.80 -11.67
CA TYR A 55 -13.11 -3.29 -12.32
C TYR A 55 -13.17 -1.76 -12.38
N LEU A 56 -12.80 -1.09 -11.27
CA LEU A 56 -12.79 0.37 -11.21
C LEU A 56 -11.67 0.96 -12.08
N GLY A 57 -10.48 0.32 -12.09
CA GLY A 57 -9.35 0.73 -12.92
C GLY A 57 -9.67 0.70 -14.42
N ASP A 58 -10.43 -0.32 -14.87
CA ASP A 58 -10.89 -0.42 -16.25
C ASP A 58 -11.90 0.69 -16.62
N ARG A 59 -12.63 1.22 -15.63
CA ARG A 59 -13.67 2.25 -15.85
C ARG A 59 -13.15 3.68 -15.84
N ILE A 60 -12.15 3.97 -15.00
CA ILE A 60 -11.74 5.36 -14.74
C ILE A 60 -10.28 5.70 -14.99
N ASP A 61 -9.38 4.82 -15.05
CA ASP A 61 -7.92 4.81 -15.14
C ASP A 61 -7.30 4.15 -13.90
N SER A 62 -6.42 3.18 -14.12
CA SER A 62 -5.72 2.47 -13.02
C SER A 62 -4.90 3.41 -12.15
N SER A 63 -4.26 4.42 -12.73
CA SER A 63 -3.48 5.41 -11.99
C SER A 63 -4.31 6.27 -11.04
N ARG A 64 -5.61 6.49 -11.31
CA ARG A 64 -6.51 7.18 -10.36
C ARG A 64 -6.82 6.30 -9.16
N VAL A 65 -7.16 5.04 -9.40
CA VAL A 65 -7.46 4.08 -8.33
C VAL A 65 -6.24 3.91 -7.43
N ILE A 66 -5.05 3.80 -8.02
CA ILE A 66 -3.77 3.74 -7.27
C ILE A 66 -3.54 5.00 -6.43
N ALA A 67 -3.82 6.20 -6.98
CA ALA A 67 -3.70 7.44 -6.22
C ALA A 67 -4.66 7.46 -5.01
N TRP A 68 -5.90 7.02 -5.18
CA TRP A 68 -6.85 6.88 -4.07
C TRP A 68 -6.38 5.85 -3.05
N GLY A 69 -5.87 4.70 -3.51
CA GLY A 69 -5.29 3.67 -2.64
C GLY A 69 -4.15 4.21 -1.78
N PHE A 70 -3.20 4.94 -2.38
CA PHE A 70 -2.14 5.61 -1.61
C PHE A 70 -2.67 6.67 -0.66
N SER A 71 -3.68 7.45 -1.04
CA SER A 71 -4.27 8.44 -0.14
C SER A 71 -4.89 7.78 1.10
N ILE A 72 -5.59 6.66 0.91
CA ILE A 72 -6.16 5.87 2.01
C ILE A 72 -5.06 5.25 2.87
N LEU A 73 -4.02 4.66 2.24
CA LEU A 73 -2.86 4.10 2.93
C LEU A 73 -2.17 5.14 3.80
N VAL A 74 -1.89 6.33 3.25
CA VAL A 74 -1.23 7.44 3.97
C VAL A 74 -2.10 7.91 5.13
N ALA A 75 -3.39 8.14 4.90
CA ALA A 75 -4.31 8.60 5.94
C ALA A 75 -4.40 7.59 7.10
N GLY A 76 -4.58 6.30 6.80
CA GLY A 76 -4.64 5.25 7.82
C GLY A 76 -3.32 5.07 8.56
N SER A 77 -2.20 5.09 7.84
CA SER A 77 -0.87 4.98 8.46
C SER A 77 -0.55 6.19 9.34
N LEU A 78 -0.90 7.41 8.93
CA LEU A 78 -0.73 8.60 9.76
C LEU A 78 -1.64 8.58 10.99
N LEU A 79 -2.85 8.04 10.88
CA LEU A 79 -3.75 7.92 12.02
C LEU A 79 -3.18 6.97 13.08
N ILE A 80 -2.60 5.83 12.69
CA ILE A 80 -1.91 4.93 13.61
C ILE A 80 -0.65 5.60 14.17
N ALA A 81 0.16 6.20 13.31
CA ALA A 81 1.40 6.87 13.70
C ALA A 81 1.20 8.07 14.66
N SER A 82 0.05 8.75 14.58
CA SER A 82 -0.27 9.89 15.45
C SER A 82 -0.56 9.50 16.89
N GLY A 83 -0.73 8.19 17.19
CA GLY A 83 -1.17 7.73 18.52
C GLY A 83 -2.62 8.09 18.86
N ALA A 84 -3.41 8.54 17.88
CA ALA A 84 -4.83 8.83 18.09
C ALA A 84 -5.66 7.56 18.34
N VAL A 85 -5.12 6.41 17.96
CA VAL A 85 -5.72 5.10 18.23
C VAL A 85 -5.29 4.67 19.63
N VAL A 86 -6.17 4.89 20.60
CA VAL A 86 -5.92 4.60 22.02
C VAL A 86 -6.49 3.26 22.45
N PRO A 87 -5.88 2.61 23.45
CA PRO A 87 -6.47 1.44 24.12
C PRO A 87 -7.89 1.75 24.60
N GLY A 88 -8.81 0.80 24.40
CA GLY A 88 -10.22 0.95 24.80
C GLY A 88 -11.17 1.38 23.68
N VAL A 89 -10.67 1.77 22.50
CA VAL A 89 -11.48 2.11 21.31
C VAL A 89 -11.19 1.13 20.17
N ALA A 90 -11.39 -0.16 20.44
CA ALA A 90 -11.08 -1.25 19.50
C ALA A 90 -11.68 -1.05 18.11
N TRP A 91 -12.91 -0.54 18.00
CA TRP A 91 -13.57 -0.29 16.72
C TRP A 91 -12.80 0.71 15.84
N MET A 92 -12.15 1.70 16.46
CA MET A 92 -11.37 2.70 15.72
C MET A 92 -10.12 2.07 15.08
N LEU A 93 -9.40 1.23 15.84
CA LEU A 93 -8.24 0.51 15.30
C LEU A 93 -8.66 -0.45 14.18
N ILE A 94 -9.68 -1.27 14.41
CA ILE A 94 -10.18 -2.23 13.42
C ILE A 94 -10.62 -1.51 12.14
N THR A 95 -11.38 -0.42 12.27
CA THR A 95 -11.81 0.37 11.11
C THR A 95 -10.63 0.96 10.35
N THR A 96 -9.59 1.43 11.05
CA THR A 96 -8.38 1.97 10.45
C THR A 96 -7.59 0.88 9.72
N ILE A 97 -7.44 -0.31 10.31
CA ILE A 97 -6.80 -1.47 9.68
C ILE A 97 -7.56 -1.89 8.42
N VAL A 98 -8.89 -1.99 8.49
CA VAL A 98 -9.74 -2.32 7.34
C VAL A 98 -9.58 -1.28 6.23
N ALA A 99 -9.68 0.00 6.55
CA ALA A 99 -9.53 1.07 5.56
C ALA A 99 -8.13 1.06 4.93
N THR A 100 -7.08 0.92 5.74
CA THR A 100 -5.70 0.84 5.25
C THR A 100 -5.50 -0.39 4.35
N SER A 101 -6.05 -1.55 4.73
CA SER A 101 -6.04 -2.77 3.91
C SER A 101 -6.72 -2.56 2.55
N VAL A 102 -7.84 -1.84 2.51
CA VAL A 102 -8.50 -1.48 1.24
C VAL A 102 -7.55 -0.67 0.36
N GLY A 103 -6.87 0.34 0.91
CA GLY A 103 -5.89 1.13 0.17
C GLY A 103 -4.74 0.26 -0.39
N ILE A 104 -4.13 -0.56 0.47
CA ILE A 104 -3.02 -1.45 0.12
C ILE A 104 -3.40 -2.41 -1.01
N TYR A 105 -4.51 -3.12 -0.84
CA TYR A 105 -4.89 -4.17 -1.79
C TYR A 105 -5.50 -3.62 -3.08
N ALA A 106 -6.08 -2.42 -3.06
CA ALA A 106 -6.47 -1.72 -4.28
C ALA A 106 -5.25 -1.41 -5.16
N ILE A 107 -4.18 -0.86 -4.57
CA ILE A 107 -2.94 -0.58 -5.30
C ILE A 107 -2.33 -1.88 -5.82
N ARG A 108 -2.18 -2.88 -4.92
CA ARG A 108 -1.52 -4.16 -5.23
C ARG A 108 -2.24 -4.94 -6.33
N GLY A 109 -3.56 -4.85 -6.41
CA GLY A 109 -4.37 -5.54 -7.42
C GLY A 109 -4.13 -5.05 -8.84
N ILE A 110 -3.72 -3.78 -9.01
CA ILE A 110 -3.73 -3.14 -10.33
C ILE A 110 -2.45 -2.40 -10.72
N TYR A 111 -1.39 -2.39 -9.90
CA TYR A 111 -0.19 -1.59 -10.23
C TYR A 111 0.50 -2.02 -11.53
N PHE A 112 0.34 -3.27 -11.99
CA PHE A 112 0.84 -3.70 -13.29
C PHE A 112 0.01 -3.19 -14.47
N ALA A 113 -1.25 -2.82 -14.25
CA ALA A 113 -2.08 -2.19 -15.30
C ALA A 113 -1.51 -0.83 -15.74
N LEU A 114 -0.63 -0.20 -14.93
CA LEU A 114 0.10 1.00 -15.33
C LEU A 114 0.98 0.79 -16.57
N LEU A 115 1.44 -0.44 -16.88
CA LEU A 115 2.19 -0.72 -18.11
C LEU A 115 1.35 -0.46 -19.35
N ALA A 116 0.10 -0.91 -19.33
CA ALA A 116 -0.85 -0.65 -20.41
C ALA A 116 -1.21 0.85 -20.47
N GLU A 117 -1.43 1.49 -19.32
CA GLU A 117 -1.72 2.93 -19.25
C GLU A 117 -0.53 3.78 -19.75
N GLY A 118 0.71 3.32 -19.49
CA GLY A 118 1.96 3.92 -19.99
C GLY A 118 2.31 3.56 -21.43
N ALA A 119 1.42 2.89 -22.17
CA ALA A 119 1.58 2.50 -23.56
C ALA A 119 2.85 1.65 -23.82
N VAL A 120 3.22 0.77 -22.86
CA VAL A 120 4.31 -0.19 -23.06
C VAL A 120 3.87 -1.23 -24.11
N PRO A 121 4.65 -1.41 -25.21
CA PRO A 121 4.31 -2.39 -26.25
C PRO A 121 4.21 -3.80 -25.67
N LEU A 122 3.24 -4.59 -26.16
CA LEU A 122 2.99 -5.96 -25.68
C LEU A 122 4.24 -6.85 -25.77
N THR A 123 5.08 -6.63 -26.78
CA THR A 123 6.36 -7.35 -27.01
C THR A 123 7.36 -7.15 -25.86
N PHE A 124 7.30 -6.03 -25.13
CA PHE A 124 8.19 -5.71 -24.01
C PHE A 124 7.53 -5.84 -22.65
N THR A 125 6.22 -6.11 -22.59
CA THR A 125 5.47 -6.16 -21.34
C THR A 125 6.02 -7.20 -20.37
N GLY A 126 6.39 -8.39 -20.85
CA GLY A 126 6.98 -9.43 -19.99
C GLY A 126 8.30 -8.99 -19.35
N SER A 127 9.22 -8.42 -20.14
CA SER A 127 10.50 -7.90 -19.64
C SER A 127 10.30 -6.72 -18.68
N ALA A 128 9.36 -5.84 -18.99
CA ALA A 128 9.02 -4.70 -18.14
C ALA A 128 8.46 -5.15 -16.78
N ILE A 129 7.54 -6.15 -16.78
CA ILE A 129 7.05 -6.77 -15.54
C ILE A 129 8.20 -7.37 -14.73
N GLY A 130 9.12 -8.10 -15.39
CA GLY A 130 10.27 -8.70 -14.73
C GLY A 130 11.15 -7.66 -14.02
N VAL A 131 11.52 -6.58 -14.71
CA VAL A 131 12.34 -5.50 -14.13
C VAL A 131 11.59 -4.78 -13.01
N VAL A 132 10.32 -4.43 -13.24
CA VAL A 132 9.50 -3.75 -12.23
C VAL A 132 9.30 -4.62 -11.00
N SER A 133 9.11 -5.94 -11.17
CA SER A 133 8.98 -6.88 -10.05
C SER A 133 10.28 -7.04 -9.28
N PHE A 134 11.42 -7.17 -10.01
CA PHE A 134 12.72 -7.31 -9.38
C PHE A 134 13.03 -6.13 -8.44
N VAL A 135 12.81 -4.91 -8.90
CA VAL A 135 12.97 -3.71 -8.09
C VAL A 135 11.83 -3.57 -7.07
N GLY A 136 10.60 -3.82 -7.50
CA GLY A 136 9.38 -3.59 -6.72
C GLY A 136 9.25 -4.46 -5.49
N PHE A 137 9.84 -5.66 -5.48
CA PHE A 137 9.77 -6.60 -4.36
C PHE A 137 10.98 -6.51 -3.42
N THR A 138 11.90 -5.55 -3.64
CA THR A 138 13.01 -5.30 -2.71
C THR A 138 12.59 -5.02 -1.26
N PRO A 139 11.39 -4.50 -0.94
CA PRO A 139 10.94 -4.39 0.45
C PRO A 139 10.88 -5.71 1.22
N ASP A 140 10.78 -6.87 0.56
CA ASP A 140 10.91 -8.16 1.24
C ASP A 140 12.26 -8.33 1.96
N VAL A 141 13.31 -7.67 1.46
CA VAL A 141 14.65 -7.76 2.02
C VAL A 141 14.83 -6.83 3.22
N PHE A 142 14.27 -5.62 3.18
CA PHE A 142 14.58 -4.60 4.19
C PHE A 142 13.44 -4.27 5.15
N MET A 143 12.16 -4.49 4.76
CA MET A 143 11.04 -4.09 5.63
C MET A 143 10.94 -4.94 6.90
N GLY A 144 11.18 -6.25 6.83
CA GLY A 144 11.20 -7.09 8.02
C GLY A 144 12.24 -6.62 9.05
N PRO A 145 13.53 -6.50 8.67
CA PRO A 145 14.56 -5.94 9.55
C PRO A 145 14.24 -4.52 10.05
N LEU A 146 13.72 -3.64 9.19
CA LEU A 146 13.36 -2.28 9.57
C LEU A 146 12.26 -2.28 10.65
N MET A 147 11.19 -3.05 10.44
CA MET A 147 10.09 -3.19 11.40
C MET A 147 10.61 -3.77 12.72
N GLY A 148 11.44 -4.82 12.69
CA GLY A 148 12.04 -5.39 13.88
C GLY A 148 12.84 -4.37 14.68
N VAL A 149 13.74 -3.61 14.04
CA VAL A 149 14.51 -2.56 14.70
C VAL A 149 13.61 -1.47 15.30
N LEU A 150 12.56 -1.04 14.61
CA LEU A 150 11.64 -0.01 15.12
C LEU A 150 10.84 -0.50 16.33
N LEU A 151 10.37 -1.75 16.30
CA LEU A 151 9.63 -2.36 17.41
C LEU A 151 10.53 -2.62 18.61
N ASP A 152 11.73 -3.14 18.40
CA ASP A 152 12.69 -3.43 19.48
C ASP A 152 13.24 -2.16 20.14
N SER A 153 13.46 -1.10 19.35
CA SER A 153 13.98 0.18 19.87
C SER A 153 12.93 0.99 20.64
N SER A 154 11.66 0.73 20.43
CA SER A 154 10.55 1.45 21.05
C SER A 154 9.42 0.47 21.37
N PRO A 155 9.53 -0.34 22.45
CA PRO A 155 8.55 -1.36 22.78
C PRO A 155 7.13 -0.82 22.96
N GLY A 156 6.14 -1.64 22.59
CA GLY A 156 4.72 -1.32 22.73
C GLY A 156 4.22 -0.36 21.63
N VAL A 157 3.22 0.45 21.96
CA VAL A 157 2.49 1.31 20.99
C VAL A 157 3.41 2.22 20.18
N LEU A 158 4.49 2.74 20.76
CA LEU A 158 5.44 3.64 20.09
C LEU A 158 6.17 2.97 18.92
N GLY A 159 6.54 1.71 19.05
CA GLY A 159 7.19 0.97 17.96
C GLY A 159 6.28 0.87 16.73
N HIS A 160 5.02 0.55 16.94
CA HIS A 160 4.02 0.53 15.87
C HIS A 160 3.81 1.92 15.25
N GLN A 161 3.81 2.98 16.05
CA GLN A 161 3.72 4.35 15.52
C GLN A 161 4.91 4.67 14.60
N HIS A 162 6.13 4.28 14.95
CA HIS A 162 7.32 4.45 14.11
C HIS A 162 7.25 3.62 12.83
N VAL A 163 6.76 2.37 12.91
CA VAL A 163 6.52 1.52 11.74
C VAL A 163 5.54 2.22 10.79
N PHE A 164 4.37 2.63 11.27
CA PHE A 164 3.37 3.27 10.42
C PHE A 164 3.75 4.68 9.96
N ALA A 165 4.58 5.42 10.69
CA ALA A 165 5.19 6.65 10.20
C ALA A 165 6.10 6.40 9.00
N SER A 166 6.90 5.34 9.03
CA SER A 166 7.74 4.94 7.90
C SER A 166 6.88 4.52 6.69
N VAL A 167 5.82 3.75 6.92
CA VAL A 167 4.85 3.34 5.87
C VAL A 167 4.18 4.57 5.25
N ALA A 168 3.78 5.55 6.06
CA ALA A 168 3.20 6.81 5.58
C ALA A 168 4.19 7.58 4.69
N ALA A 169 5.47 7.64 5.07
CA ALA A 169 6.50 8.30 4.26
C ALA A 169 6.66 7.64 2.89
N PHE A 170 6.77 6.31 2.83
CA PHE A 170 6.77 5.57 1.56
C PHE A 170 5.46 5.76 0.79
N GLY A 171 4.32 5.76 1.47
CA GLY A 171 3.01 6.00 0.87
C GLY A 171 2.92 7.38 0.19
N ILE A 172 3.48 8.43 0.81
CA ILE A 172 3.56 9.78 0.23
C ILE A 172 4.44 9.76 -1.03
N VAL A 173 5.60 9.11 -0.99
CA VAL A 173 6.47 8.96 -2.17
C VAL A 173 5.73 8.23 -3.29
N GLY A 174 5.00 7.15 -2.98
CA GLY A 174 4.20 6.40 -3.95
C GLY A 174 3.07 7.24 -4.55
N LEU A 175 2.39 8.05 -3.74
CA LEU A 175 1.36 8.97 -4.19
C LEU A 175 1.94 10.02 -5.14
N LEU A 176 3.05 10.65 -4.78
CA LEU A 176 3.73 11.63 -5.63
C LEU A 176 4.21 11.03 -6.94
N ALA A 177 4.80 9.83 -6.91
CA ALA A 177 5.21 9.09 -8.10
C ALA A 177 4.00 8.76 -9.00
N THR A 178 2.86 8.40 -8.41
CA THR A 178 1.62 8.14 -9.15
C THR A 178 1.08 9.41 -9.81
N ILE A 179 1.10 10.55 -9.11
CA ILE A 179 0.70 11.85 -9.67
C ILE A 179 1.63 12.25 -10.81
N ALA A 180 2.95 12.07 -10.66
CA ALA A 180 3.93 12.34 -11.72
C ALA A 180 3.67 11.43 -12.93
N PHE A 181 3.46 10.13 -12.73
CA PHE A 181 3.11 9.19 -13.78
C PHE A 181 1.88 9.63 -14.57
N ARG A 182 0.81 10.03 -13.89
CA ARG A 182 -0.43 10.51 -14.53
C ARG A 182 -0.21 11.77 -15.35
N ARG A 183 0.63 12.70 -14.90
CA ARG A 183 0.94 13.92 -15.64
C ARG A 183 1.69 13.60 -16.94
N THR A 184 2.69 12.74 -16.88
CA THR A 184 3.50 12.36 -18.05
C THR A 184 2.69 11.57 -19.09
N THR A 185 1.85 10.63 -18.67
CA THR A 185 1.01 9.84 -19.59
C THR A 185 -0.08 10.68 -20.25
N ARG A 186 -0.67 11.65 -19.55
CA ARG A 186 -1.67 12.56 -20.14
C ARG A 186 -1.07 13.47 -21.21
N THR A 187 0.10 14.03 -20.97
CA THR A 187 0.81 14.88 -21.95
C THR A 187 1.15 14.10 -23.22
N HIS A 188 1.56 12.85 -23.07
CA HIS A 188 1.86 11.98 -24.20
C HIS A 188 0.62 11.67 -25.04
N ARG A 189 -0.50 11.33 -24.41
CA ARG A 189 -1.78 11.06 -25.10
C ARG A 189 -2.31 12.29 -25.85
N ALA A 190 -2.23 13.46 -25.23
CA ALA A 190 -2.64 14.72 -25.87
C ALA A 190 -1.78 15.08 -27.10
N GLY A 191 -0.47 14.80 -27.05
CA GLY A 191 0.44 15.03 -28.18
C GLY A 191 0.19 14.10 -29.38
N VAL A 192 -0.19 12.82 -29.10
CA VAL A 192 -0.51 11.85 -30.16
C VAL A 192 -1.87 12.12 -30.82
N SER A 193 -2.84 12.70 -30.11
CA SER A 193 -4.15 13.05 -30.67
C SER A 193 -4.14 14.37 -31.48
N ALA A 194 -3.05 15.11 -31.47
CA ALA A 194 -2.88 16.37 -32.19
C ALA A 194 -2.10 16.22 -33.51
N LEU A 195 -1.62 15.01 -33.82
CA LEU A 195 -0.98 14.65 -35.09
C LEU A 195 -1.94 13.83 -35.96
#